data_68be1462ce79ec44e5468a74a641b9a0
#
_entry.id   68be1462ce79ec44e5468a74a641b9a0
#
_cell.length_a   1.000
_cell.length_b   1.000
_cell.length_c   1.000
_cell.angle_alpha   90.00
_cell.angle_beta   90.00
_cell.angle_gamma   90.00
#
_symmetry.space_group_name_H-M   'P 1'
#
loop_
_entity.id
_entity.type
_entity.pdbx_description
1 polymer ?
#
loop_
_entity_poly.entity_id
_entity_poly.type
_entity_poly.pdbx_seq_one_letter_code
_entity_poly.pdbx_strand_id
1 'polypeptide(L)'
;DEQVIFDDPEVQVVGLFALADSRKSQIERAFAAGKHVIAEKPISDSIENEWQAVELAENTPLFSTVNLYLRNSWYHNTIKDFIAQGEIGELAIIRVCHMTPGLAPGEGHEYEGPAFHDCGMHYVDIARWYAQSEFKTWNAQAVRMWNYKDPWWLQCHGTFENGVVFDITQGHVYGQLAQTQTHNSYVDIIGTKGIARMTHDFKTAIVELHGVTQTHRLIQPYGGKNIDTLCKLFAESIETGRRSEALPEFRDAALASEYAWRFLRDAREHDLPAIGELETLRQIRERRRTMKDGYGLLRKHA
;
A
#
# COMPACT_ATOMS: atom_id res chain seq x y z
N ASP A 1 13.69 26.64 -6.40
CA ASP A 1 13.01 26.99 -5.16
C ASP A 1 11.52 26.60 -5.31
N GLU A 2 11.03 25.71 -4.46
CA GLU A 2 9.64 25.27 -4.48
C GLU A 2 8.63 26.39 -4.16
N GLN A 3 9.08 27.48 -3.52
CA GLN A 3 8.23 28.64 -3.20
C GLN A 3 7.60 29.25 -4.43
N VAL A 4 8.28 29.23 -5.57
CA VAL A 4 7.74 29.71 -6.85
C VAL A 4 6.44 29.00 -7.22
N ILE A 5 6.30 27.70 -6.90
CA ILE A 5 5.08 26.92 -7.18
C ILE A 5 3.95 27.36 -6.24
N PHE A 6 4.26 27.60 -4.97
CA PHE A 6 3.23 28.03 -4.01
C PHE A 6 2.75 29.46 -4.27
N ASP A 7 3.64 30.34 -4.75
CA ASP A 7 3.33 31.74 -5.03
C ASP A 7 2.60 31.94 -6.38
N ASP A 8 2.64 30.96 -7.28
CA ASP A 8 2.01 31.06 -8.60
C ASP A 8 0.48 30.96 -8.49
N PRO A 9 -0.29 32.01 -8.81
CA PRO A 9 -1.76 32.00 -8.72
C PRO A 9 -2.43 31.07 -9.75
N GLU A 10 -1.74 30.68 -10.82
CA GLU A 10 -2.28 29.76 -11.83
C GLU A 10 -2.19 28.28 -11.40
N VAL A 11 -1.31 27.97 -10.45
CA VAL A 11 -1.19 26.64 -9.89
C VAL A 11 -2.30 26.40 -8.86
N GLN A 12 -3.23 25.52 -9.15
CA GLN A 12 -4.33 25.15 -8.25
C GLN A 12 -4.02 23.89 -7.43
N VAL A 13 -3.21 22.98 -7.95
CA VAL A 13 -2.89 21.68 -7.35
C VAL A 13 -1.40 21.50 -7.25
N VAL A 14 -0.92 21.02 -6.13
CA VAL A 14 0.48 20.61 -5.95
C VAL A 14 0.57 19.11 -5.66
N GLY A 15 1.53 18.46 -6.34
CA GLY A 15 1.88 17.07 -6.11
C GLY A 15 3.12 16.97 -5.22
N LEU A 16 3.01 16.32 -4.06
CA LEU A 16 4.06 16.19 -3.06
C LEU A 16 4.69 14.80 -3.13
N PHE A 17 5.75 14.68 -3.91
CA PHE A 17 6.45 13.42 -4.19
C PHE A 17 7.86 13.37 -3.57
N ALA A 18 8.24 14.36 -2.77
CA ALA A 18 9.46 14.37 -1.97
C ALA A 18 9.42 13.30 -0.86
N LEU A 19 10.52 13.12 -0.14
CA LEU A 19 10.58 12.20 1.00
C LEU A 19 9.63 12.65 2.13
N ALA A 20 9.24 11.71 2.97
CA ALA A 20 8.24 11.91 4.02
C ALA A 20 8.60 13.00 5.05
N ASP A 21 9.89 13.24 5.28
CA ASP A 21 10.41 14.24 6.22
C ASP A 21 10.06 15.69 5.87
N SER A 22 9.84 15.98 4.59
CA SER A 22 9.49 17.30 4.10
C SER A 22 7.98 17.49 3.84
N ARG A 23 7.22 16.40 3.71
CA ARG A 23 5.81 16.46 3.25
C ARG A 23 4.91 17.27 4.17
N LYS A 24 5.01 17.11 5.50
CA LYS A 24 4.17 17.88 6.43
C LYS A 24 4.30 19.37 6.21
N SER A 25 5.53 19.91 6.17
CA SER A 25 5.75 21.33 5.95
C SER A 25 5.28 21.78 4.56
N GLN A 26 5.41 20.93 3.56
CA GLN A 26 4.89 21.21 2.22
C GLN A 26 3.37 21.22 2.17
N ILE A 27 2.68 20.32 2.90
CA ILE A 27 1.20 20.31 3.04
C ILE A 27 0.74 21.61 3.70
N GLU A 28 1.38 22.03 4.80
CA GLU A 28 1.06 23.28 5.50
C GLU A 28 1.18 24.50 4.56
N ARG A 29 2.28 24.57 3.81
CA ARG A 29 2.53 25.66 2.86
C ARG A 29 1.55 25.63 1.68
N ALA A 30 1.22 24.46 1.16
CA ALA A 30 0.25 24.29 0.09
C ALA A 30 -1.13 24.81 0.51
N PHE A 31 -1.63 24.38 1.66
CA PHE A 31 -2.93 24.85 2.16
C PHE A 31 -2.92 26.33 2.50
N ALA A 32 -1.84 26.86 3.11
CA ALA A 32 -1.69 28.29 3.36
C ALA A 32 -1.68 29.13 2.07
N ALA A 33 -1.20 28.56 0.97
CA ALA A 33 -1.19 29.18 -0.36
C ALA A 33 -2.49 28.94 -1.17
N GLY A 34 -3.51 28.29 -0.56
CA GLY A 34 -4.78 28.01 -1.23
C GLY A 34 -4.70 26.91 -2.30
N LYS A 35 -3.73 25.99 -2.18
CA LYS A 35 -3.53 24.92 -3.16
C LYS A 35 -4.15 23.59 -2.69
N HIS A 36 -4.79 22.87 -3.59
CA HIS A 36 -5.18 21.48 -3.40
C HIS A 36 -3.94 20.57 -3.41
N VAL A 37 -4.00 19.40 -2.73
CA VAL A 37 -2.81 18.56 -2.52
C VAL A 37 -3.04 17.11 -2.96
N ILE A 38 -2.10 16.59 -3.77
CA ILE A 38 -1.92 15.15 -3.98
C ILE A 38 -0.60 14.76 -3.32
N ALA A 39 -0.63 13.87 -2.33
CA ALA A 39 0.57 13.44 -1.62
C ALA A 39 0.94 11.98 -1.91
N GLU A 40 2.23 11.66 -1.86
CA GLU A 40 2.70 10.28 -1.70
C GLU A 40 2.50 9.81 -0.25
N LYS A 41 2.43 8.49 -0.11
CA LYS A 41 2.47 7.83 1.20
C LYS A 41 3.94 7.62 1.66
N PRO A 42 4.20 7.51 2.96
CA PRO A 42 3.36 8.00 4.06
C PRO A 42 3.22 9.51 3.98
N ILE A 43 2.13 10.06 4.48
CA ILE A 43 1.90 11.53 4.34
C ILE A 43 2.83 12.38 5.19
N SER A 44 3.58 11.76 6.11
CA SER A 44 4.69 12.38 6.83
C SER A 44 5.66 11.33 7.38
N ASP A 45 6.67 11.77 8.11
CA ASP A 45 7.78 10.97 8.64
C ASP A 45 7.50 10.33 10.01
N SER A 46 6.41 10.69 10.65
CA SER A 46 5.99 10.15 11.94
C SER A 46 4.46 10.11 12.07
N ILE A 47 3.97 9.19 12.88
CA ILE A 47 2.52 9.06 13.15
C ILE A 47 1.93 10.36 13.68
N GLU A 48 2.63 11.06 14.56
CA GLU A 48 2.20 12.35 15.09
C GLU A 48 2.04 13.40 13.98
N ASN A 49 3.04 13.53 13.12
CA ASN A 49 3.01 14.45 11.99
C ASN A 49 1.96 14.06 10.94
N GLU A 50 1.70 12.76 10.74
CA GLU A 50 0.62 12.29 9.87
C GLU A 50 -0.76 12.72 10.39
N TRP A 51 -1.03 12.56 11.68
CA TRP A 51 -2.28 13.01 12.28
C TRP A 51 -2.44 14.53 12.27
N GLN A 52 -1.35 15.31 12.43
CA GLN A 52 -1.39 16.75 12.24
C GLN A 52 -1.71 17.14 10.79
N ALA A 53 -1.19 16.40 9.81
CA ALA A 53 -1.55 16.61 8.39
C ALA A 53 -3.02 16.26 8.10
N VAL A 54 -3.57 15.23 8.77
CA VAL A 54 -5.00 14.91 8.71
C VAL A 54 -5.83 16.06 9.27
N GLU A 55 -5.48 16.57 10.45
CA GLU A 55 -6.17 17.71 11.07
C GLU A 55 -6.16 18.95 10.16
N LEU A 56 -5.04 19.25 9.54
CA LEU A 56 -4.95 20.34 8.55
C LEU A 56 -5.89 20.12 7.37
N ALA A 57 -5.93 18.91 6.82
CA ALA A 57 -6.79 18.59 5.68
C ALA A 57 -8.28 18.64 6.02
N GLU A 58 -8.68 18.26 7.23
CA GLU A 58 -10.05 18.29 7.70
C GLU A 58 -10.56 19.71 8.05
N ASN A 59 -9.63 20.62 8.34
CA ASN A 59 -9.95 22.01 8.71
C ASN A 59 -9.82 23.01 7.54
N THR A 60 -9.64 22.53 6.32
CA THR A 60 -9.58 23.38 5.12
C THR A 60 -10.70 23.03 4.12
N PRO A 61 -11.21 24.01 3.36
CA PRO A 61 -12.12 23.73 2.25
C PRO A 61 -11.40 23.15 1.02
N LEU A 62 -10.08 23.06 1.04
CA LEU A 62 -9.28 22.55 -0.06
C LEU A 62 -9.32 21.03 -0.08
N PHE A 63 -9.28 20.46 -1.27
CA PHE A 63 -9.22 19.01 -1.42
C PHE A 63 -7.80 18.49 -1.27
N SER A 64 -7.68 17.33 -0.64
CA SER A 64 -6.44 16.57 -0.58
C SER A 64 -6.71 15.09 -0.87
N THR A 65 -5.71 14.40 -1.40
CA THR A 65 -5.74 12.95 -1.58
C THR A 65 -4.32 12.38 -1.47
N VAL A 66 -4.22 11.09 -1.28
CA VAL A 66 -2.96 10.38 -1.11
C VAL A 66 -2.89 9.17 -2.04
N ASN A 67 -1.68 8.85 -2.51
CA ASN A 67 -1.47 7.74 -3.43
C ASN A 67 -1.52 6.37 -2.72
N LEU A 68 -2.70 5.94 -2.30
CA LEU A 68 -2.99 4.56 -1.90
C LEU A 68 -3.43 3.78 -3.14
N TYR A 69 -2.49 3.51 -4.03
CA TYR A 69 -2.70 3.11 -5.42
C TYR A 69 -3.54 1.84 -5.61
N LEU A 70 -3.58 0.94 -4.62
CA LEU A 70 -4.39 -0.28 -4.72
C LEU A 70 -5.88 0.03 -4.85
N ARG A 71 -6.36 1.08 -4.18
CA ARG A 71 -7.76 1.52 -4.30
C ARG A 71 -8.14 2.01 -5.71
N ASN A 72 -7.16 2.40 -6.53
CA ASN A 72 -7.38 2.85 -7.90
C ASN A 72 -7.26 1.74 -8.95
N SER A 73 -6.94 0.51 -8.53
CA SER A 73 -6.76 -0.60 -9.45
C SER A 73 -8.09 -1.21 -9.86
N TRP A 74 -8.22 -1.54 -11.15
CA TRP A 74 -9.43 -2.15 -11.70
C TRP A 74 -9.80 -3.45 -10.97
N TYR A 75 -8.81 -4.27 -10.62
CA TYR A 75 -9.04 -5.57 -9.99
C TYR A 75 -9.57 -5.45 -8.56
N HIS A 76 -9.08 -4.49 -7.78
CA HIS A 76 -9.62 -4.27 -6.43
C HIS A 76 -11.01 -3.64 -6.47
N ASN A 77 -11.26 -2.70 -7.39
CA ASN A 77 -12.60 -2.13 -7.59
C ASN A 77 -13.61 -3.18 -8.04
N THR A 78 -13.24 -4.04 -9.01
CA THR A 78 -14.09 -5.15 -9.44
C THR A 78 -14.50 -6.07 -8.28
N ILE A 79 -13.56 -6.42 -7.40
CA ILE A 79 -13.85 -7.22 -6.19
C ILE A 79 -14.77 -6.44 -5.25
N LYS A 80 -14.49 -5.17 -5.01
CA LYS A 80 -15.31 -4.32 -4.12
C LYS A 80 -16.75 -4.20 -4.60
N ASP A 81 -16.94 -4.00 -5.89
CA ASP A 81 -18.27 -3.94 -6.52
C ASP A 81 -19.01 -5.28 -6.38
N PHE A 82 -18.30 -6.40 -6.54
CA PHE A 82 -18.88 -7.74 -6.38
C PHE A 82 -19.33 -8.01 -4.94
N ILE A 83 -18.56 -7.55 -3.95
CA ILE A 83 -18.96 -7.58 -2.54
C ILE A 83 -20.21 -6.73 -2.33
N ALA A 84 -20.23 -5.49 -2.84
CA ALA A 84 -21.34 -4.55 -2.69
C ALA A 84 -22.64 -5.04 -3.33
N GLN A 85 -22.56 -5.86 -4.39
CA GLN A 85 -23.71 -6.52 -5.01
C GLN A 85 -24.30 -7.66 -4.17
N GLY A 86 -23.66 -8.02 -3.04
CA GLY A 86 -24.12 -9.09 -2.15
C GLY A 86 -23.83 -10.50 -2.65
N GLU A 87 -23.08 -10.64 -3.73
CA GLU A 87 -22.80 -11.92 -4.41
C GLU A 87 -22.04 -12.94 -3.54
N ILE A 88 -21.24 -12.44 -2.58
CA ILE A 88 -20.52 -13.31 -1.65
C ILE A 88 -21.27 -13.54 -0.33
N GLY A 89 -22.44 -12.92 -0.14
CA GLY A 89 -23.13 -12.89 1.15
C GLY A 89 -22.43 -11.96 2.15
N GLU A 90 -22.40 -12.35 3.42
CA GLU A 90 -21.66 -11.62 4.45
C GLU A 90 -20.16 -11.88 4.32
N LEU A 91 -19.36 -10.82 4.36
CA LEU A 91 -17.90 -10.94 4.32
C LEU A 91 -17.41 -11.59 5.61
N ALA A 92 -16.59 -12.62 5.49
CA ALA A 92 -16.10 -13.40 6.62
C ALA A 92 -14.58 -13.34 6.77
N ILE A 93 -13.83 -13.47 5.66
CA ILE A 93 -12.37 -13.58 5.69
C ILE A 93 -11.76 -12.73 4.57
N ILE A 94 -10.71 -11.99 4.92
CA ILE A 94 -9.85 -11.24 3.99
C ILE A 94 -8.42 -11.78 4.11
N ARG A 95 -7.86 -12.26 3.00
CA ARG A 95 -6.47 -12.68 2.94
C ARG A 95 -5.74 -11.87 1.89
N VAL A 96 -4.65 -11.23 2.30
CA VAL A 96 -3.81 -10.41 1.41
C VAL A 96 -2.38 -10.87 1.53
N CYS A 97 -1.78 -11.21 0.40
CA CYS A 97 -0.37 -11.60 0.35
C CYS A 97 0.34 -10.80 -0.73
N HIS A 98 1.50 -10.25 -0.37
CA HIS A 98 2.40 -9.64 -1.34
C HIS A 98 3.85 -9.96 -0.99
N MET A 99 4.41 -10.91 -1.72
CA MET A 99 5.76 -11.41 -1.53
C MET A 99 6.57 -11.17 -2.79
N THR A 100 7.60 -10.35 -2.70
CA THR A 100 8.47 -10.01 -3.83
C THR A 100 9.94 -10.20 -3.48
N PRO A 101 10.81 -10.41 -4.48
CA PRO A 101 12.25 -10.23 -4.26
C PRO A 101 12.53 -8.75 -4.06
N GLY A 102 12.97 -8.38 -2.87
CA GLY A 102 13.26 -7.00 -2.51
C GLY A 102 14.68 -6.55 -2.87
N LEU A 103 14.93 -5.29 -2.60
CA LEU A 103 16.27 -4.73 -2.63
C LEU A 103 17.04 -5.10 -1.37
N ALA A 104 18.37 -5.08 -1.42
CA ALA A 104 19.18 -5.19 -0.21
C ALA A 104 19.02 -3.93 0.65
N PRO A 105 19.29 -4.00 1.97
CA PRO A 105 19.30 -2.82 2.83
C PRO A 105 20.17 -1.69 2.27
N GLY A 106 19.70 -0.45 2.37
CA GLY A 106 20.36 0.74 1.82
C GLY A 106 20.15 0.95 0.33
N GLU A 107 19.31 0.16 -0.35
CA GLU A 107 19.01 0.28 -1.77
C GLU A 107 17.66 0.99 -2.05
N GLY A 108 17.06 1.66 -1.08
CA GLY A 108 15.97 2.60 -1.32
C GLY A 108 14.65 2.37 -0.58
N HIS A 109 14.40 1.20 -0.01
CA HIS A 109 13.16 0.96 0.74
C HIS A 109 13.19 1.38 2.21
N GLU A 110 14.32 1.87 2.70
CA GLU A 110 14.52 2.23 4.10
C GLU A 110 14.38 3.74 4.36
N TYR A 111 14.20 4.54 3.31
CA TYR A 111 14.16 5.99 3.43
C TYR A 111 12.87 6.52 4.07
N GLU A 112 11.78 5.76 3.96
CA GLU A 112 10.48 6.14 4.50
C GLU A 112 10.03 5.21 5.63
N GLY A 113 10.93 4.41 6.17
CA GLY A 113 10.70 3.52 7.30
C GLY A 113 11.01 2.04 7.01
N PRO A 114 10.75 1.14 7.95
CA PRO A 114 10.91 -0.29 7.76
C PRO A 114 10.05 -0.81 6.59
N ALA A 115 10.53 -1.85 5.91
CA ALA A 115 9.90 -2.39 4.70
C ALA A 115 8.40 -2.68 4.85
N PHE A 116 7.95 -3.19 6.00
CA PHE A 116 6.53 -3.44 6.24
C PHE A 116 5.74 -2.13 6.42
N HIS A 117 6.30 -1.11 7.04
CA HIS A 117 5.66 0.21 7.12
C HIS A 117 5.60 0.86 5.74
N ASP A 118 6.71 0.91 5.02
CA ASP A 118 6.78 1.56 3.71
C ASP A 118 5.87 0.89 2.66
N CYS A 119 5.94 -0.42 2.53
CA CYS A 119 5.17 -1.17 1.53
C CYS A 119 3.91 -1.83 2.13
N GLY A 120 4.02 -2.39 3.32
CA GLY A 120 2.94 -3.14 3.98
C GLY A 120 1.71 -2.29 4.26
N MET A 121 1.86 -0.99 4.49
CA MET A 121 0.72 -0.10 4.71
C MET A 121 -0.31 -0.12 3.56
N HIS A 122 0.09 -0.37 2.32
CA HIS A 122 -0.85 -0.53 1.21
C HIS A 122 -1.77 -1.74 1.39
N TYR A 123 -1.25 -2.83 1.96
CA TYR A 123 -2.01 -4.06 2.19
C TYR A 123 -2.85 -3.98 3.46
N VAL A 124 -2.38 -3.23 4.45
CA VAL A 124 -3.18 -2.83 5.62
C VAL A 124 -4.36 -1.97 5.18
N ASP A 125 -4.12 -0.98 4.33
CA ASP A 125 -5.15 -0.10 3.80
C ASP A 125 -6.21 -0.87 2.99
N ILE A 126 -5.79 -1.71 2.05
CA ILE A 126 -6.74 -2.43 1.20
C ILE A 126 -7.59 -3.43 1.99
N ALA A 127 -7.04 -4.04 3.05
CA ALA A 127 -7.79 -4.93 3.94
C ALA A 127 -8.87 -4.13 4.71
N ARG A 128 -8.52 -2.95 5.27
CA ARG A 128 -9.47 -2.05 5.92
C ARG A 128 -10.56 -1.58 4.95
N TRP A 129 -10.17 -1.23 3.73
CA TRP A 129 -11.08 -0.77 2.69
C TRP A 129 -12.10 -1.84 2.27
N TYR A 130 -11.70 -3.13 2.22
CA TYR A 130 -12.63 -4.23 2.03
C TYR A 130 -13.53 -4.47 3.23
N ALA A 131 -12.95 -4.49 4.43
CA ALA A 131 -13.68 -4.75 5.66
C ALA A 131 -14.67 -3.64 6.03
N GLN A 132 -14.41 -2.39 5.60
CA GLN A 132 -15.11 -1.18 6.06
C GLN A 132 -15.21 -1.13 7.59
N SER A 133 -14.13 -1.49 8.27
CA SER A 133 -14.05 -1.63 9.72
C SER A 133 -12.61 -1.47 10.19
N GLU A 134 -12.42 -1.14 11.47
CA GLU A 134 -11.10 -1.02 12.06
C GLU A 134 -10.62 -2.36 12.66
N PHE A 135 -9.30 -2.53 12.76
CA PHE A 135 -8.69 -3.72 13.37
C PHE A 135 -8.98 -3.75 14.88
N LYS A 136 -9.48 -4.89 15.37
CA LYS A 136 -9.83 -5.10 16.78
C LYS A 136 -8.77 -5.90 17.53
N THR A 137 -8.38 -7.03 16.97
CA THR A 137 -7.36 -7.91 17.53
C THR A 137 -6.36 -8.29 16.47
N TRP A 138 -5.10 -8.51 16.87
CA TRP A 138 -4.08 -9.00 15.96
C TRP A 138 -3.00 -9.78 16.71
N ASN A 139 -2.27 -10.56 15.95
CA ASN A 139 -1.02 -11.20 16.33
C ASN A 139 -0.11 -11.15 15.10
N ALA A 140 1.04 -10.55 15.25
CA ALA A 140 2.00 -10.37 14.19
C ALA A 140 3.26 -11.23 14.40
N GLN A 141 3.76 -11.81 13.35
CA GLN A 141 5.01 -12.56 13.30
C GLN A 141 5.91 -12.00 12.21
N ALA A 142 7.19 -12.00 12.47
CA ALA A 142 8.16 -11.55 11.49
C ALA A 142 9.44 -12.38 11.57
N VAL A 143 10.25 -12.33 10.52
CA VAL A 143 11.57 -12.92 10.49
C VAL A 143 12.57 -11.93 9.89
N ARG A 144 13.74 -11.82 10.50
CA ARG A 144 14.87 -11.13 9.91
C ARG A 144 15.67 -12.14 9.08
N MET A 145 15.73 -11.89 7.80
CA MET A 145 16.63 -12.64 6.94
C MET A 145 18.03 -12.04 7.08
N TRP A 146 18.99 -12.91 7.23
CA TRP A 146 20.40 -12.55 7.46
C TRP A 146 20.52 -11.63 8.70
N ASN A 147 21.22 -10.53 8.63
CA ASN A 147 21.35 -9.58 9.74
C ASN A 147 20.67 -8.24 9.48
N TYR A 148 19.58 -8.24 8.74
CA TYR A 148 18.86 -7.01 8.50
C TYR A 148 18.32 -6.43 9.82
N LYS A 149 18.46 -5.13 10.00
CA LYS A 149 18.03 -4.44 11.23
C LYS A 149 16.53 -4.66 11.47
N ASP A 150 15.74 -4.50 10.43
CA ASP A 150 14.30 -4.66 10.48
C ASP A 150 13.86 -5.92 9.72
N PRO A 151 12.74 -6.54 10.10
CA PRO A 151 12.20 -7.68 9.36
C PRO A 151 11.75 -7.22 7.97
N TRP A 152 12.10 -8.00 6.97
CA TRP A 152 11.67 -7.80 5.58
C TRP A 152 10.57 -8.79 5.18
N TRP A 153 10.03 -9.49 6.13
CA TRP A 153 8.82 -10.30 6.04
C TRP A 153 8.04 -10.18 7.34
N LEU A 154 6.77 -9.92 7.21
CA LEU A 154 5.82 -9.88 8.32
C LEU A 154 4.49 -10.46 7.89
N GLN A 155 3.91 -11.28 8.76
CA GLN A 155 2.53 -11.74 8.70
C GLN A 155 1.79 -11.23 9.93
N CYS A 156 0.57 -10.75 9.71
CA CYS A 156 -0.34 -10.37 10.77
C CYS A 156 -1.73 -10.93 10.50
N HIS A 157 -2.33 -11.53 11.52
CA HIS A 157 -3.70 -12.04 11.43
C HIS A 157 -4.50 -11.61 12.66
N GLY A 158 -5.82 -11.60 12.53
CA GLY A 158 -6.69 -11.19 13.61
C GLY A 158 -8.12 -10.93 13.16
N THR A 159 -8.81 -10.02 13.84
CA THR A 159 -10.20 -9.67 13.55
C THR A 159 -10.39 -8.17 13.44
N PHE A 160 -11.33 -7.76 12.60
CA PHE A 160 -11.90 -6.42 12.59
C PHE A 160 -13.01 -6.29 13.64
N GLU A 161 -13.42 -5.06 13.94
CA GLU A 161 -14.50 -4.78 14.92
C GLU A 161 -15.84 -5.41 14.51
N ASN A 162 -16.10 -5.50 13.21
CA ASN A 162 -17.29 -6.16 12.66
C ASN A 162 -17.21 -7.69 12.63
N GLY A 163 -16.12 -8.28 13.15
CA GLY A 163 -15.93 -9.74 13.26
C GLY A 163 -15.29 -10.41 12.03
N VAL A 164 -15.05 -9.67 10.95
CA VAL A 164 -14.30 -10.20 9.79
C VAL A 164 -12.88 -10.58 10.21
N VAL A 165 -12.45 -11.77 9.80
CA VAL A 165 -11.08 -12.26 10.05
C VAL A 165 -10.15 -11.77 8.95
N PHE A 166 -8.92 -11.44 9.29
CA PHE A 166 -7.91 -11.06 8.32
C PHE A 166 -6.61 -11.86 8.43
N ASP A 167 -5.90 -11.97 7.33
CA ASP A 167 -4.52 -12.46 7.22
C ASP A 167 -3.80 -11.58 6.19
N ILE A 168 -2.81 -10.83 6.64
CA ILE A 168 -2.00 -9.94 5.81
C ILE A 168 -0.55 -10.42 5.89
N THR A 169 0.01 -10.79 4.75
CA THR A 169 1.42 -11.16 4.61
C THR A 169 2.10 -10.26 3.60
N GLN A 170 3.17 -9.59 4.02
CA GLN A 170 4.00 -8.79 3.11
C GLN A 170 5.47 -9.04 3.36
N GLY A 171 6.26 -9.10 2.30
CA GLY A 171 7.70 -9.24 2.43
C GLY A 171 8.47 -9.05 1.13
N HIS A 172 9.73 -8.71 1.30
CA HIS A 172 10.70 -8.51 0.23
C HIS A 172 11.83 -9.56 0.26
N VAL A 173 11.58 -10.71 0.88
CA VAL A 173 12.53 -11.82 1.03
C VAL A 173 12.11 -13.06 0.23
N TYR A 174 11.53 -12.84 -0.94
CA TYR A 174 10.97 -13.91 -1.77
C TYR A 174 11.90 -14.28 -2.91
N GLY A 175 12.94 -15.05 -2.58
CA GLY A 175 13.84 -15.60 -3.58
C GLY A 175 14.75 -14.59 -4.27
N GLN A 176 15.14 -13.50 -3.59
CA GLN A 176 15.97 -12.44 -4.20
C GLN A 176 17.38 -12.92 -4.64
N LEU A 177 17.84 -14.05 -4.15
CA LEU A 177 19.11 -14.69 -4.59
C LEU A 177 18.87 -15.94 -5.44
N ALA A 178 17.65 -16.24 -5.81
CA ALA A 178 17.34 -17.33 -6.73
C ALA A 178 17.85 -17.02 -8.15
N GLN A 179 18.22 -18.04 -8.90
CA GLN A 179 18.68 -17.88 -10.28
C GLN A 179 17.63 -17.18 -11.17
N THR A 180 16.36 -17.46 -10.93
CA THR A 180 15.23 -16.76 -11.56
C THR A 180 14.34 -16.24 -10.46
N GLN A 181 14.14 -14.93 -10.42
CA GLN A 181 13.28 -14.31 -9.43
C GLN A 181 11.80 -14.52 -9.77
N THR A 182 11.00 -14.63 -8.73
CA THR A 182 9.55 -14.76 -8.81
C THR A 182 8.90 -13.94 -7.71
N HIS A 183 7.58 -13.89 -7.67
CA HIS A 183 6.80 -13.27 -6.62
C HIS A 183 5.56 -14.12 -6.32
N ASN A 184 4.88 -13.80 -5.23
CA ASN A 184 3.58 -14.35 -4.89
C ASN A 184 2.69 -13.24 -4.37
N SER A 185 1.67 -12.87 -5.14
CA SER A 185 0.75 -11.79 -4.79
C SER A 185 -0.68 -12.23 -5.08
N TYR A 186 -1.51 -12.20 -4.03
CA TYR A 186 -2.91 -12.54 -4.15
C TYR A 186 -3.77 -11.82 -3.13
N VAL A 187 -5.06 -11.75 -3.43
CA VAL A 187 -6.13 -11.41 -2.51
C VAL A 187 -7.20 -12.49 -2.60
N ASP A 188 -7.61 -13.03 -1.45
CA ASP A 188 -8.77 -13.91 -1.31
C ASP A 188 -9.79 -13.23 -0.38
N ILE A 189 -10.97 -12.99 -0.90
CA ILE A 189 -12.12 -12.46 -0.16
C ILE A 189 -13.15 -13.57 -0.07
N ILE A 190 -13.46 -14.00 1.14
CA ILE A 190 -14.35 -15.14 1.38
C ILE A 190 -15.57 -14.65 2.16
N GLY A 191 -16.72 -14.85 1.59
CA GLY A 191 -18.01 -14.59 2.22
C GLY A 191 -18.76 -15.89 2.54
N THR A 192 -19.91 -15.73 3.15
CA THR A 192 -20.78 -16.88 3.56
C THR A 192 -21.41 -17.62 2.38
N LYS A 193 -21.42 -17.01 1.18
CA LYS A 193 -22.09 -17.57 -0.01
C LYS A 193 -21.23 -17.56 -1.26
N GLY A 194 -20.06 -16.96 -1.23
CA GLY A 194 -19.21 -16.86 -2.41
C GLY A 194 -17.81 -16.39 -2.08
N ILE A 195 -16.98 -16.30 -3.11
CA ILE A 195 -15.59 -15.83 -3.01
C ILE A 195 -15.25 -14.89 -4.15
N ALA A 196 -14.29 -14.01 -3.90
CA ALA A 196 -13.62 -13.24 -4.92
C ALA A 196 -12.11 -13.32 -4.68
N ARG A 197 -11.34 -13.59 -5.73
CA ARG A 197 -9.89 -13.69 -5.63
C ARG A 197 -9.20 -12.93 -6.75
N MET A 198 -7.99 -12.47 -6.48
CA MET A 198 -7.11 -11.84 -7.45
C MET A 198 -5.70 -12.39 -7.34
N THR A 199 -5.07 -12.60 -8.47
CA THR A 199 -3.62 -12.85 -8.58
C THR A 199 -3.05 -11.99 -9.70
N HIS A 200 -1.76 -11.67 -9.64
CA HIS A 200 -1.09 -10.94 -10.73
C HIS A 200 0.37 -11.36 -10.86
N ASP A 201 0.95 -11.06 -12.01
CA ASP A 201 2.37 -11.26 -12.33
C ASP A 201 3.08 -9.94 -12.72
N PHE A 202 2.56 -8.79 -12.27
CA PHE A 202 2.95 -7.42 -12.65
C PHE A 202 2.78 -7.06 -14.14
N LYS A 203 2.32 -7.98 -14.95
CA LYS A 203 1.95 -7.74 -16.36
C LYS A 203 0.45 -7.91 -16.54
N THR A 204 -0.07 -8.97 -15.96
CA THR A 204 -1.47 -9.38 -16.06
C THR A 204 -2.03 -9.58 -14.65
N ALA A 205 -3.23 -9.11 -14.43
CA ALA A 205 -4.02 -9.46 -13.25
C ALA A 205 -5.19 -10.36 -13.66
N ILE A 206 -5.46 -11.37 -12.83
CA ILE A 206 -6.56 -12.31 -12.99
C ILE A 206 -7.48 -12.14 -11.79
N VAL A 207 -8.76 -11.86 -12.07
CA VAL A 207 -9.82 -11.79 -11.06
C VAL A 207 -10.81 -12.93 -11.31
N GLU A 208 -11.07 -13.71 -10.28
CA GLU A 208 -12.04 -14.80 -10.29
C GLU A 208 -13.11 -14.49 -9.24
N LEU A 209 -14.36 -14.45 -9.69
CA LEU A 209 -15.53 -14.11 -8.88
C LEU A 209 -16.50 -15.27 -8.93
N HIS A 210 -16.87 -15.82 -7.77
CA HIS A 210 -17.81 -16.91 -7.64
C HIS A 210 -18.90 -16.50 -6.65
N GLY A 211 -20.01 -15.99 -7.18
CA GLY A 211 -21.13 -15.47 -6.40
C GLY A 211 -22.34 -16.38 -6.44
N VAL A 212 -23.40 -15.90 -5.81
CA VAL A 212 -24.68 -16.60 -5.74
C VAL A 212 -25.36 -16.69 -7.11
N THR A 213 -25.28 -15.61 -7.90
CA THR A 213 -26.00 -15.51 -9.18
C THR A 213 -25.05 -15.49 -10.38
N GLN A 214 -23.78 -15.20 -10.18
CA GLN A 214 -22.83 -15.01 -11.28
C GLN A 214 -21.43 -15.54 -10.94
N THR A 215 -20.74 -15.98 -11.98
CA THR A 215 -19.33 -16.39 -11.92
C THR A 215 -18.59 -15.73 -13.08
N HIS A 216 -17.47 -15.08 -12.78
CA HIS A 216 -16.65 -14.41 -13.78
C HIS A 216 -15.17 -14.74 -13.59
N ARG A 217 -14.46 -14.76 -14.69
CA ARG A 217 -13.01 -14.78 -14.71
C ARG A 217 -12.53 -13.69 -15.68
N LEU A 218 -11.87 -12.67 -15.13
CA LEU A 218 -11.38 -11.53 -15.87
C LEU A 218 -9.85 -11.58 -15.94
N ILE A 219 -9.31 -11.33 -17.10
CA ILE A 219 -7.86 -11.28 -17.35
C ILE A 219 -7.57 -9.98 -18.08
N GLN A 220 -6.84 -9.08 -17.44
CA GLN A 220 -6.53 -7.78 -18.01
C GLN A 220 -5.10 -7.35 -17.64
N PRO A 221 -4.51 -6.36 -18.31
CA PRO A 221 -3.24 -5.77 -17.88
C PRO A 221 -3.28 -5.36 -16.41
N TYR A 222 -2.19 -5.58 -15.68
CA TYR A 222 -2.06 -5.18 -14.27
C TYR A 222 -2.26 -3.67 -14.06
N GLY A 223 -1.79 -2.84 -15.02
CA GLY A 223 -2.05 -1.40 -15.05
C GLY A 223 -1.14 -0.54 -14.18
N GLY A 224 -0.29 -1.15 -13.36
CA GLY A 224 0.62 -0.40 -12.48
C GLY A 224 -0.10 0.35 -11.36
N LYS A 225 0.36 1.55 -11.04
CA LYS A 225 -0.16 2.35 -9.91
C LYS A 225 -1.42 3.17 -10.23
N ASN A 226 -1.86 3.24 -11.48
CA ASN A 226 -3.07 3.96 -11.92
C ASN A 226 -3.18 5.42 -11.40
N ILE A 227 -2.06 6.12 -11.35
CA ILE A 227 -2.00 7.51 -10.87
C ILE A 227 -2.82 8.45 -11.75
N ASP A 228 -2.93 8.16 -13.04
CA ASP A 228 -3.78 8.89 -13.97
C ASP A 228 -5.26 8.87 -13.57
N THR A 229 -5.77 7.74 -13.07
CA THR A 229 -7.12 7.63 -12.53
C THR A 229 -7.28 8.49 -11.27
N LEU A 230 -6.32 8.46 -10.36
CA LEU A 230 -6.32 9.31 -9.17
C LEU A 230 -6.36 10.80 -9.57
N CYS A 231 -5.49 11.22 -10.49
CA CYS A 231 -5.43 12.61 -10.94
C CYS A 231 -6.73 13.07 -11.61
N LYS A 232 -7.35 12.23 -12.43
CA LYS A 232 -8.64 12.53 -13.09
C LYS A 232 -9.76 12.74 -12.06
N LEU A 233 -9.94 11.78 -11.15
CA LEU A 233 -10.94 11.88 -10.07
C LEU A 233 -10.72 13.09 -9.18
N PHE A 234 -9.46 13.46 -8.94
CA PHE A 234 -9.12 14.62 -8.14
C PHE A 234 -9.45 15.92 -8.88
N ALA A 235 -9.10 16.04 -10.15
CA ALA A 235 -9.46 17.19 -10.97
C ALA A 235 -10.97 17.37 -11.07
N GLU A 236 -11.72 16.30 -11.36
CA GLU A 236 -13.18 16.31 -11.39
C GLU A 236 -13.79 16.74 -10.04
N SER A 237 -13.18 16.33 -8.93
CA SER A 237 -13.63 16.75 -7.60
C SER A 237 -13.48 18.26 -7.38
N ILE A 238 -12.39 18.84 -7.85
CA ILE A 238 -12.12 20.28 -7.78
C ILE A 238 -13.11 21.04 -8.68
N GLU A 239 -13.26 20.62 -9.93
CA GLU A 239 -14.14 21.26 -10.91
C GLU A 239 -15.61 21.25 -10.47
N THR A 240 -16.05 20.17 -9.85
CA THR A 240 -17.45 20.01 -9.40
C THR A 240 -17.69 20.55 -7.99
N GLY A 241 -16.64 20.85 -7.23
CA GLY A 241 -16.72 21.20 -5.82
C GLY A 241 -17.19 20.04 -4.92
N ARG A 242 -17.17 18.80 -5.42
CA ARG A 242 -17.64 17.60 -4.71
C ARG A 242 -16.55 16.53 -4.72
N ARG A 243 -16.06 16.18 -3.53
CA ARG A 243 -15.06 15.11 -3.40
C ARG A 243 -15.63 13.78 -3.90
N SER A 244 -14.86 13.08 -4.73
CA SER A 244 -15.15 11.70 -5.11
C SER A 244 -14.91 10.76 -3.91
N GLU A 245 -15.85 9.88 -3.61
CA GLU A 245 -15.72 8.85 -2.57
C GLU A 245 -14.66 7.79 -2.90
N ALA A 246 -14.26 7.69 -4.17
CA ALA A 246 -13.20 6.80 -4.60
C ALA A 246 -11.79 7.31 -4.26
N LEU A 247 -11.64 8.59 -3.89
CA LEU A 247 -10.35 9.16 -3.54
C LEU A 247 -9.97 8.81 -2.10
N PRO A 248 -8.78 8.23 -1.85
CA PRO A 248 -8.27 8.05 -0.50
C PRO A 248 -8.08 9.38 0.22
N GLU A 249 -8.36 9.40 1.50
CA GLU A 249 -8.15 10.55 2.37
C GLU A 249 -6.81 10.45 3.11
N PHE A 250 -6.30 11.58 3.61
CA PHE A 250 -5.12 11.57 4.47
C PHE A 250 -5.33 10.71 5.72
N ARG A 251 -6.56 10.68 6.25
CA ARG A 251 -6.96 9.82 7.36
C ARG A 251 -6.78 8.34 7.02
N ASP A 252 -7.08 7.92 5.80
CA ASP A 252 -6.87 6.53 5.37
C ASP A 252 -5.39 6.15 5.42
N ALA A 253 -4.51 7.04 4.96
CA ALA A 253 -3.07 6.80 4.98
C ALA A 253 -2.51 6.81 6.40
N ALA A 254 -2.92 7.76 7.25
CA ALA A 254 -2.49 7.84 8.64
C ALA A 254 -2.89 6.57 9.42
N LEU A 255 -4.13 6.10 9.25
CA LEU A 255 -4.60 4.85 9.87
C LEU A 255 -3.82 3.64 9.36
N ALA A 256 -3.61 3.53 8.04
CA ALA A 256 -2.85 2.42 7.47
C ALA A 256 -1.40 2.40 7.96
N SER A 257 -0.76 3.57 8.04
CA SER A 257 0.57 3.76 8.59
C SER A 257 0.63 3.37 10.08
N GLU A 258 -0.31 3.87 10.88
CA GLU A 258 -0.37 3.59 12.31
C GLU A 258 -0.54 2.09 12.59
N TYR A 259 -1.46 1.40 11.88
CA TYR A 259 -1.63 -0.04 12.03
C TYR A 259 -0.41 -0.83 11.54
N ALA A 260 0.23 -0.42 10.45
CA ALA A 260 1.47 -1.05 10.00
C ALA A 260 2.57 -0.95 11.07
N TRP A 261 2.71 0.20 11.76
CA TRP A 261 3.61 0.35 12.91
C TRP A 261 3.20 -0.49 14.12
N ARG A 262 1.90 -0.60 14.42
CA ARG A 262 1.40 -1.43 15.52
C ARG A 262 1.71 -2.90 15.28
N PHE A 263 1.50 -3.41 14.06
CA PHE A 263 1.82 -4.79 13.68
C PHE A 263 3.32 -5.06 13.74
N LEU A 264 4.13 -4.12 13.24
CA LEU A 264 5.58 -4.24 13.33
C LEU A 264 6.08 -4.24 14.78
N ARG A 265 5.50 -3.42 15.65
CA ARG A 265 5.82 -3.39 17.08
C ARG A 265 5.43 -4.70 17.76
N ASP A 266 4.23 -5.20 17.52
CA ASP A 266 3.75 -6.48 18.04
C ASP A 266 4.69 -7.63 17.63
N ALA A 267 5.07 -7.68 16.35
CA ALA A 267 6.04 -8.67 15.88
C ALA A 267 7.42 -8.56 16.53
N ARG A 268 7.86 -7.36 16.92
CA ARG A 268 9.14 -7.12 17.59
C ARG A 268 9.13 -7.48 19.08
N GLU A 269 7.96 -7.51 19.70
CA GLU A 269 7.81 -7.99 21.09
C GLU A 269 8.02 -9.49 21.20
N HIS A 270 7.87 -10.23 20.12
CA HIS A 270 8.26 -11.63 19.99
C HIS A 270 9.76 -11.74 19.66
N ASP A 271 10.37 -12.87 20.02
CA ASP A 271 11.75 -13.13 19.61
C ASP A 271 11.83 -13.23 18.08
N LEU A 272 12.52 -12.28 17.47
CA LEU A 272 12.68 -12.24 16.02
C LEU A 272 13.90 -13.07 15.62
N PRO A 273 13.72 -14.30 15.10
CA PRO A 273 14.84 -15.09 14.65
C PRO A 273 15.56 -14.40 13.50
N ALA A 274 16.88 -14.35 13.57
CA ALA A 274 17.73 -14.01 12.43
C ALA A 274 18.15 -15.30 11.75
N ILE A 275 17.77 -15.48 10.50
CA ILE A 275 18.02 -16.70 9.75
C ILE A 275 18.98 -16.43 8.60
N GLY A 276 20.03 -17.23 8.47
CA GLY A 276 21.06 -17.12 7.45
C GLY A 276 22.18 -16.15 7.84
N GLU A 277 23.22 -16.14 7.04
CA GLU A 277 24.35 -15.23 7.17
C GLU A 277 24.21 -14.06 6.20
N LEU A 278 24.62 -12.88 6.63
CA LEU A 278 24.61 -11.69 5.79
C LEU A 278 25.67 -11.82 4.69
N GLU A 279 25.24 -11.92 3.47
CA GLU A 279 26.13 -11.65 2.34
C GLU A 279 26.42 -10.15 2.25
N THR A 280 27.62 -9.77 1.90
CA THR A 280 27.95 -8.36 1.71
C THR A 280 27.07 -7.78 0.58
N LEU A 281 26.68 -6.52 0.69
CA LEU A 281 25.94 -5.83 -0.37
C LEU A 281 26.58 -5.98 -1.74
N ARG A 282 27.92 -6.02 -1.79
CA ARG A 282 28.67 -6.24 -3.02
C ARG A 282 28.37 -7.61 -3.63
N GLN A 283 28.38 -8.69 -2.82
CA GLN A 283 28.10 -10.05 -3.27
C GLN A 283 26.67 -10.18 -3.77
N ILE A 284 25.72 -9.57 -3.06
CA ILE A 284 24.31 -9.52 -3.46
C ILE A 284 24.15 -8.81 -4.80
N ARG A 285 24.82 -7.66 -4.99
CA ARG A 285 24.81 -6.90 -6.25
C ARG A 285 25.46 -7.67 -7.40
N GLU A 286 26.57 -8.34 -7.15
CA GLU A 286 27.23 -9.19 -8.16
C GLU A 286 26.32 -10.35 -8.60
N ARG A 287 25.70 -11.04 -7.66
CA ARG A 287 24.75 -12.12 -7.99
C ARG A 287 23.57 -11.60 -8.79
N ARG A 288 23.00 -10.47 -8.40
CA ARG A 288 21.86 -9.85 -9.11
C ARG A 288 22.18 -9.53 -10.57
N ARG A 289 23.40 -9.13 -10.91
CA ARG A 289 23.81 -8.87 -12.30
C ARG A 289 23.74 -10.11 -13.19
N THR A 290 23.89 -11.28 -12.62
CA THR A 290 23.86 -12.56 -13.34
C THR A 290 22.50 -13.27 -13.28
N MET A 291 21.57 -12.77 -12.48
CA MET A 291 20.25 -13.36 -12.30
C MET A 291 19.32 -12.99 -13.46
N LYS A 292 18.46 -13.94 -13.83
CA LYS A 292 17.39 -13.67 -14.80
C LYS A 292 16.19 -13.04 -14.08
N ASP A 293 15.84 -11.85 -14.52
CA ASP A 293 14.63 -11.18 -14.07
C ASP A 293 13.40 -11.79 -14.76
N GLY A 294 12.73 -12.71 -14.08
CA GLY A 294 11.53 -13.36 -14.59
C GLY A 294 10.32 -12.44 -14.75
N TYR A 295 10.30 -11.31 -14.04
CA TYR A 295 9.12 -10.43 -13.95
C TYR A 295 9.41 -8.95 -14.23
N GLY A 296 10.64 -8.58 -14.57
CA GLY A 296 11.00 -7.18 -14.80
C GLY A 296 11.17 -6.35 -13.52
N LEU A 297 11.25 -7.01 -12.34
CA LEU A 297 11.38 -6.36 -11.03
C LEU A 297 12.77 -5.77 -10.77
N LEU A 298 13.79 -6.26 -11.46
CA LEU A 298 15.18 -5.77 -11.36
C LEU A 298 15.46 -4.53 -12.21
N ARG A 299 14.46 -4.04 -12.92
CA ARG A 299 14.65 -2.90 -13.81
C ARG A 299 14.76 -1.59 -13.04
N LYS A 300 15.86 -0.90 -13.31
CA LYS A 300 16.07 0.54 -13.16
C LYS A 300 16.82 1.05 -11.93
N HIS A 301 17.84 0.37 -11.49
CA HIS A 301 18.88 1.05 -10.70
C HIS A 301 20.28 0.61 -11.16
N ALA A 302 20.51 0.68 -12.48
CA ALA A 302 21.85 0.70 -13.05
C ALA A 302 22.15 2.12 -13.54
#